data_635c953c58038081b3d003b446e32473
#
_entry.id   635c953c58038081b3d003b446e32473
#
_cell.length_a   1.000
_cell.length_b   1.000
_cell.length_c   1.000
_cell.angle_alpha   90.00
_cell.angle_beta   90.00
_cell.angle_gamma   90.00
#
_symmetry.space_group_name_H-M   'P 1'
#
loop_
_entity.id
_entity.type
_entity.pdbx_description
1 polymer ?
#
loop_
_entity_poly.entity_id
_entity_poly.type
_entity_poly.pdbx_seq_one_letter_code
_entity_poly.pdbx_strand_id
1 'polypeptide(L)'
;MKINGSSLSWVIPIIFGLIMILPSCKQGKNEKKTYCTQDDFKKMEKIDIHCHISVERHTFMELAVADNFRILTINTDAFLHPTIEEQQEFALKQIKAFPKNLHYLTAFNLKGWDEPGWQEKTIAYLDDSFKKGAIGIKVWKNIGMVEKDKNGKFIMIDDPKFDPIFDYLEKRNMPVCGHLGEPKNCWLPIEKMTVNNDKKYFTEHPEYYMFLHPEYPSYEDQIAARDNMLRKHPNLHFMGAHLGSLEWSVDELAKHFDMFPNMTVDMAARTCHIEKQSQADWQKVHDFFIKYQDRIIYGTDEGDFDGAEADPLKLQEAVQAIWLRDWKFLTTDETMTSWEVDGNFKGLKLPKEVIEKIFYKNAVKWFPGV
;
A
#
# COMPACT_ATOMS: atom_id res chain seq x y z
N MET A 1 26.55 -92.52 29.33
CA MET A 1 27.89 -92.18 29.81
C MET A 1 27.99 -90.68 29.96
N LYS A 2 28.28 -90.23 31.17
CA LYS A 2 28.32 -88.82 31.59
C LYS A 2 29.52 -88.14 30.95
N ILE A 3 29.47 -86.82 30.62
CA ILE A 3 30.50 -85.86 30.97
C ILE A 3 29.86 -84.47 30.92
N ASN A 4 30.10 -83.72 31.99
CA ASN A 4 29.74 -82.32 32.29
C ASN A 4 30.58 -81.32 31.46
N GLY A 5 30.02 -80.22 31.09
CA GLY A 5 30.73 -79.05 30.55
C GLY A 5 30.13 -77.77 31.14
N SER A 6 30.93 -77.11 31.97
CA SER A 6 30.63 -75.93 32.74
C SER A 6 30.45 -74.67 31.85
N SER A 7 29.40 -73.94 32.10
CA SER A 7 29.12 -72.62 31.51
C SER A 7 29.88 -71.49 32.24
N LEU A 8 30.70 -70.81 31.54
CA LEU A 8 31.39 -69.56 32.01
C LEU A 8 30.54 -68.37 31.60
N SER A 9 29.90 -67.75 32.57
CA SER A 9 29.13 -66.51 32.35
C SER A 9 30.04 -65.29 32.43
N TRP A 10 30.12 -64.56 31.32
CA TRP A 10 30.77 -63.27 31.26
C TRP A 10 29.75 -62.16 31.63
N VAL A 11 30.02 -61.42 32.72
CA VAL A 11 29.24 -60.25 33.17
C VAL A 11 29.92 -59.04 32.51
N ILE A 12 29.17 -58.40 31.59
CA ILE A 12 29.56 -57.12 30.99
C ILE A 12 28.99 -56.01 31.85
N PRO A 13 29.74 -55.04 32.40
CA PRO A 13 29.20 -53.91 33.09
C PRO A 13 28.63 -52.87 32.09
N ILE A 14 27.34 -52.63 32.16
CA ILE A 14 26.68 -51.54 31.42
C ILE A 14 27.04 -50.24 32.14
N ILE A 15 27.90 -49.43 31.51
CA ILE A 15 28.17 -48.06 31.92
C ILE A 15 27.04 -47.19 31.40
N PHE A 16 26.15 -46.75 32.29
CA PHE A 16 25.16 -45.70 32.01
C PHE A 16 25.88 -44.36 31.93
N GLY A 17 26.17 -43.92 30.72
CA GLY A 17 26.63 -42.56 30.45
C GLY A 17 25.47 -41.60 30.60
N LEU A 18 25.44 -40.82 31.67
CA LEU A 18 24.49 -39.72 31.89
C LEU A 18 24.86 -38.56 30.95
N ILE A 19 24.17 -38.48 29.79
CA ILE A 19 24.28 -37.34 28.87
C ILE A 19 23.55 -36.18 29.55
N MET A 20 24.27 -35.26 30.16
CA MET A 20 23.72 -33.96 30.57
C MET A 20 23.49 -33.13 29.31
N ILE A 21 22.24 -33.04 28.92
CA ILE A 21 21.78 -32.06 27.90
C ILE A 21 21.78 -30.69 28.61
N LEU A 22 22.84 -29.94 28.44
CA LEU A 22 22.88 -28.52 28.82
C LEU A 22 21.91 -27.77 27.88
N PRO A 23 20.94 -26.99 28.38
CA PRO A 23 20.16 -26.13 27.54
C PRO A 23 21.08 -25.09 26.90
N SER A 24 21.28 -25.17 25.60
CA SER A 24 21.94 -24.11 24.83
C SER A 24 21.07 -22.88 24.91
N CYS A 25 21.34 -21.98 25.83
CA CYS A 25 20.85 -20.62 25.76
C CYS A 25 21.39 -20.02 24.44
N LYS A 26 20.56 -19.96 23.42
CA LYS A 26 20.78 -19.05 22.28
C LYS A 26 20.79 -17.65 22.88
N GLN A 27 21.94 -17.13 23.20
CA GLN A 27 22.14 -15.69 23.37
C GLN A 27 21.73 -15.06 22.03
N GLY A 28 20.53 -14.47 22.00
CA GLY A 28 20.13 -13.59 20.92
C GLY A 28 21.22 -12.51 20.82
N LYS A 29 21.96 -12.49 19.72
CA LYS A 29 22.81 -11.35 19.40
C LYS A 29 21.90 -10.13 19.45
N ASN A 30 22.10 -9.25 20.43
CA ASN A 30 21.57 -7.90 20.44
C ASN A 30 22.26 -7.18 19.26
N GLU A 31 21.74 -7.35 18.06
CA GLU A 31 22.18 -6.55 16.91
C GLU A 31 21.84 -5.10 17.25
N LYS A 32 22.88 -4.27 17.33
CA LYS A 32 22.73 -2.85 17.60
C LYS A 32 21.91 -2.25 16.47
N LYS A 33 20.66 -1.86 16.76
CA LYS A 33 19.79 -1.22 15.77
C LYS A 33 20.51 -0.02 15.16
N THR A 34 20.64 0.00 13.86
CA THR A 34 21.15 1.17 13.11
C THR A 34 19.96 2.01 12.66
N TYR A 35 20.15 3.32 12.54
CA TYR A 35 19.12 4.27 12.13
C TYR A 35 19.59 5.06 10.92
N CYS A 36 18.64 5.49 10.10
CA CYS A 36 18.92 6.41 8.99
C CYS A 36 19.16 7.83 9.52
N THR A 37 19.97 8.57 8.80
CA THR A 37 20.18 10.01 8.98
C THR A 37 19.51 10.78 7.84
N GLN A 38 19.45 12.10 7.94
CA GLN A 38 18.96 12.94 6.84
C GLN A 38 19.84 12.80 5.56
N ASP A 39 21.15 12.58 5.74
CA ASP A 39 22.07 12.37 4.62
C ASP A 39 21.85 11.05 3.87
N ASP A 40 21.17 10.09 4.49
CA ASP A 40 20.82 8.82 3.83
C ASP A 40 19.68 8.98 2.82
N PHE A 41 18.89 10.06 2.90
CA PHE A 41 17.75 10.32 2.02
C PHE A 41 18.12 10.21 0.52
N LYS A 42 19.15 10.92 0.08
CA LYS A 42 19.58 10.87 -1.33
C LYS A 42 20.39 9.63 -1.68
N LYS A 43 20.96 8.93 -0.68
CA LYS A 43 21.81 7.76 -0.90
C LYS A 43 21.02 6.46 -0.99
N MET A 44 19.93 6.35 -0.23
CA MET A 44 19.07 5.17 -0.22
C MET A 44 18.20 5.16 -1.48
N GLU A 45 18.17 4.02 -2.18
CA GLU A 45 17.21 3.80 -3.24
C GLU A 45 15.80 3.65 -2.63
N LYS A 46 14.84 4.36 -3.21
CA LYS A 46 13.47 4.44 -2.73
C LYS A 46 12.49 4.23 -3.87
N ILE A 47 11.29 3.81 -3.54
CA ILE A 47 10.17 3.68 -4.48
C ILE A 47 8.99 4.44 -3.90
N ASP A 48 8.42 5.37 -4.67
CA ASP A 48 7.10 5.92 -4.41
C ASP A 48 6.11 5.08 -5.23
N ILE A 49 5.32 4.27 -4.51
CA ILE A 49 4.45 3.25 -5.12
C ILE A 49 3.11 3.81 -5.59
N HIS A 50 2.82 5.08 -5.32
CA HIS A 50 1.54 5.68 -5.62
C HIS A 50 1.69 7.13 -6.08
N CYS A 51 1.86 7.29 -7.39
CA CYS A 51 1.94 8.59 -8.05
C CYS A 51 1.04 8.61 -9.29
N HIS A 52 0.73 9.82 -9.78
CA HIS A 52 -0.10 10.03 -10.97
C HIS A 52 0.64 10.90 -11.99
N ILE A 53 1.21 10.30 -13.05
CA ILE A 53 1.94 11.03 -14.09
C ILE A 53 1.25 10.82 -15.42
N SER A 54 0.52 11.83 -15.90
CA SER A 54 -0.23 11.79 -17.16
C SER A 54 0.02 13.05 -18.02
N VAL A 55 1.28 13.44 -18.12
CA VAL A 55 1.77 14.54 -18.95
C VAL A 55 3.04 14.12 -19.69
N GLU A 56 3.44 14.91 -20.71
CA GLU A 56 4.67 14.64 -21.46
C GLU A 56 5.93 15.24 -20.82
N ARG A 57 5.78 16.28 -19.97
CA ARG A 57 6.92 16.91 -19.31
C ARG A 57 7.57 15.96 -18.29
N HIS A 58 8.88 16.12 -18.10
CA HIS A 58 9.69 15.20 -17.26
C HIS A 58 9.94 15.72 -15.85
N THR A 59 9.32 16.82 -15.47
CA THR A 59 9.59 17.57 -14.22
C THR A 59 9.57 16.69 -12.98
N PHE A 60 8.52 15.85 -12.84
CA PHE A 60 8.39 14.94 -11.72
C PHE A 60 9.50 13.87 -11.73
N MET A 61 9.74 13.26 -12.87
CA MET A 61 10.74 12.20 -13.02
C MET A 61 12.17 12.67 -12.85
N GLU A 62 12.50 13.89 -13.29
CA GLU A 62 13.82 14.51 -13.08
C GLU A 62 14.11 14.68 -11.58
N LEU A 63 13.13 15.16 -10.80
CA LEU A 63 13.24 15.22 -9.34
C LEU A 63 13.38 13.82 -8.73
N ALA A 64 12.55 12.86 -9.14
CA ALA A 64 12.58 11.50 -8.63
C ALA A 64 13.98 10.87 -8.80
N VAL A 65 14.57 11.00 -9.99
CA VAL A 65 15.92 10.51 -10.26
C VAL A 65 16.98 11.24 -9.41
N ALA A 66 16.86 12.57 -9.24
CA ALA A 66 17.79 13.37 -8.45
C ALA A 66 17.79 12.99 -6.96
N ASP A 67 16.64 12.58 -6.44
CA ASP A 67 16.45 12.16 -5.05
C ASP A 67 16.46 10.62 -4.86
N ASN A 68 16.91 9.87 -5.90
CA ASN A 68 17.07 8.42 -5.89
C ASN A 68 15.76 7.66 -5.63
N PHE A 69 14.69 8.10 -6.30
CA PHE A 69 13.40 7.40 -6.35
C PHE A 69 13.18 6.67 -7.67
N ARG A 70 12.56 5.51 -7.58
CA ARG A 70 11.74 4.94 -8.66
C ARG A 70 10.28 5.30 -8.39
N ILE A 71 9.50 5.36 -9.44
CA ILE A 71 8.09 5.76 -9.38
C ILE A 71 7.22 4.66 -9.97
N LEU A 72 6.13 4.33 -9.28
CA LEU A 72 5.03 3.60 -9.86
C LEU A 72 3.89 4.58 -10.14
N THR A 73 3.71 4.95 -11.42
CA THR A 73 2.56 5.76 -11.82
C THR A 73 1.32 4.90 -11.98
N ILE A 74 0.19 5.41 -11.52
CA ILE A 74 -1.07 4.66 -11.44
C ILE A 74 -2.10 5.28 -12.38
N ASN A 75 -2.53 4.53 -13.40
CA ASN A 75 -3.68 4.91 -14.22
C ASN A 75 -4.95 4.72 -13.42
N THR A 76 -5.84 5.69 -13.48
CA THR A 76 -7.06 5.72 -12.65
C THR A 76 -8.26 6.11 -13.50
N ASP A 77 -9.36 5.35 -13.39
CA ASP A 77 -10.64 5.68 -14.04
C ASP A 77 -11.38 6.77 -13.24
N ALA A 78 -10.81 7.97 -13.23
CA ALA A 78 -11.33 9.12 -12.49
C ALA A 78 -11.57 10.29 -13.45
N PHE A 79 -12.66 11.02 -13.25
CA PHE A 79 -13.09 12.11 -14.14
C PHE A 79 -12.12 13.30 -14.21
N LEU A 80 -11.21 13.45 -13.24
CA LEU A 80 -10.16 14.49 -13.24
C LEU A 80 -8.93 14.09 -14.06
N HIS A 81 -8.85 12.85 -14.50
CA HIS A 81 -7.75 12.34 -15.29
C HIS A 81 -8.16 12.13 -16.75
N PRO A 82 -7.21 12.10 -17.70
CA PRO A 82 -7.44 11.60 -19.04
C PRO A 82 -8.00 10.17 -19.01
N THR A 83 -8.49 9.67 -20.14
CA THR A 83 -8.92 8.26 -20.25
C THR A 83 -7.79 7.31 -19.84
N ILE A 84 -8.13 6.11 -19.39
CA ILE A 84 -7.12 5.11 -18.99
C ILE A 84 -6.17 4.75 -20.15
N GLU A 85 -6.64 4.83 -21.39
CA GLU A 85 -5.86 4.63 -22.61
C GLU A 85 -4.85 5.77 -22.82
N GLU A 86 -5.27 7.03 -22.67
CA GLU A 86 -4.38 8.20 -22.76
C GLU A 86 -3.34 8.21 -21.63
N GLN A 87 -3.76 7.88 -20.39
CA GLN A 87 -2.83 7.72 -19.27
C GLN A 87 -1.77 6.64 -19.57
N GLN A 88 -2.17 5.51 -20.19
CA GLN A 88 -1.23 4.47 -20.62
C GLN A 88 -0.23 5.00 -21.65
N GLU A 89 -0.67 5.83 -22.61
CA GLU A 89 0.22 6.44 -23.58
C GLU A 89 1.25 7.37 -22.92
N PHE A 90 0.83 8.20 -21.95
CA PHE A 90 1.74 9.02 -21.16
C PHE A 90 2.74 8.16 -20.39
N ALA A 91 2.27 7.13 -19.68
CA ALA A 91 3.14 6.22 -18.94
C ALA A 91 4.21 5.58 -19.86
N LEU A 92 3.82 5.09 -21.04
CA LEU A 92 4.75 4.48 -22.01
C LEU A 92 5.77 5.48 -22.56
N LYS A 93 5.38 6.74 -22.80
CA LYS A 93 6.31 7.81 -23.20
C LYS A 93 7.32 8.11 -22.10
N GLN A 94 6.87 8.23 -20.86
CA GLN A 94 7.72 8.47 -19.68
C GLN A 94 8.65 7.28 -19.41
N ILE A 95 8.19 6.04 -19.50
CA ILE A 95 9.01 4.83 -19.36
C ILE A 95 10.11 4.78 -20.41
N LYS A 96 9.83 5.20 -21.64
CA LYS A 96 10.87 5.30 -22.70
C LYS A 96 11.99 6.25 -22.33
N ALA A 97 11.69 7.35 -21.63
CA ALA A 97 12.69 8.31 -21.15
C ALA A 97 13.38 7.84 -19.86
N PHE A 98 12.67 7.15 -18.97
CA PHE A 98 13.15 6.72 -17.66
C PHE A 98 12.95 5.20 -17.42
N PRO A 99 13.54 4.32 -18.25
CA PRO A 99 13.22 2.90 -18.29
C PRO A 99 13.60 2.11 -17.02
N LYS A 100 14.41 2.69 -16.15
CA LYS A 100 14.84 2.09 -14.88
C LYS A 100 14.13 2.68 -13.66
N ASN A 101 13.42 3.79 -13.86
CA ASN A 101 12.90 4.58 -12.75
C ASN A 101 11.38 4.72 -12.76
N LEU A 102 10.71 4.35 -13.87
CA LEU A 102 9.26 4.45 -13.96
C LEU A 102 8.65 3.12 -14.40
N HIS A 103 7.60 2.73 -13.70
CA HIS A 103 6.71 1.60 -14.01
C HIS A 103 5.26 2.08 -13.89
N TYR A 104 4.27 1.30 -14.35
CA TYR A 104 2.88 1.73 -14.25
C TYR A 104 1.93 0.59 -13.90
N LEU A 105 0.84 0.96 -13.22
CA LEU A 105 -0.36 0.16 -13.09
C LEU A 105 -1.39 0.63 -14.12
N THR A 106 -2.03 -0.32 -14.81
CA THR A 106 -3.20 -0.03 -15.62
C THR A 106 -4.47 0.01 -14.76
N ALA A 107 -5.60 0.37 -15.35
CA ALA A 107 -6.91 0.32 -14.73
C ALA A 107 -7.91 -0.26 -15.72
N PHE A 108 -9.14 -0.47 -15.31
CA PHE A 108 -10.28 -0.74 -16.20
C PHE A 108 -11.46 0.15 -15.79
N ASN A 109 -12.38 0.36 -16.73
CA ASN A 109 -13.60 1.12 -16.50
C ASN A 109 -14.86 0.21 -16.55
N LEU A 110 -15.99 0.74 -16.10
CA LEU A 110 -17.26 0.02 -16.09
C LEU A 110 -18.13 0.32 -17.33
N LYS A 111 -17.59 0.97 -18.35
CA LYS A 111 -18.32 1.24 -19.58
C LYS A 111 -18.79 -0.06 -20.22
N GLY A 112 -20.13 -0.19 -20.40
CA GLY A 112 -20.74 -1.42 -20.88
C GLY A 112 -20.94 -2.50 -19.81
N TRP A 113 -20.88 -2.14 -18.53
CA TRP A 113 -21.09 -3.06 -17.40
C TRP A 113 -22.33 -3.95 -17.59
N ASP A 114 -23.46 -3.40 -18.00
CA ASP A 114 -24.71 -4.14 -18.21
C ASP A 114 -24.80 -4.89 -19.54
N GLU A 115 -23.80 -4.76 -20.39
CA GLU A 115 -23.75 -5.44 -21.69
C GLU A 115 -23.15 -6.86 -21.57
N PRO A 116 -23.58 -7.81 -22.42
CA PRO A 116 -22.89 -9.08 -22.57
C PRO A 116 -21.43 -8.88 -23.02
N GLY A 117 -20.51 -9.68 -22.47
CA GLY A 117 -19.11 -9.68 -22.89
C GLY A 117 -18.26 -8.56 -22.27
N TRP A 118 -18.77 -7.80 -21.31
CA TRP A 118 -17.98 -6.79 -20.60
C TRP A 118 -16.75 -7.39 -19.92
N GLN A 119 -16.89 -8.53 -19.25
CA GLN A 119 -15.81 -9.23 -18.57
C GLN A 119 -14.69 -9.64 -19.53
N GLU A 120 -15.05 -10.24 -20.66
CA GLU A 120 -14.11 -10.69 -21.68
C GLU A 120 -13.37 -9.51 -22.32
N LYS A 121 -14.07 -8.40 -22.58
CA LYS A 121 -13.46 -7.16 -23.11
C LYS A 121 -12.49 -6.57 -22.09
N THR A 122 -12.87 -6.54 -20.80
CA THR A 122 -12.03 -6.05 -19.71
C THR A 122 -10.76 -6.90 -19.57
N ILE A 123 -10.89 -8.23 -19.55
CA ILE A 123 -9.74 -9.15 -19.48
C ILE A 123 -8.82 -8.99 -20.69
N ALA A 124 -9.38 -8.84 -21.89
CA ALA A 124 -8.58 -8.62 -23.09
C ALA A 124 -7.80 -7.29 -23.05
N TYR A 125 -8.42 -6.21 -22.55
CA TYR A 125 -7.76 -4.93 -22.34
C TYR A 125 -6.60 -5.04 -21.31
N LEU A 126 -6.84 -5.72 -20.19
CA LEU A 126 -5.80 -5.95 -19.18
C LEU A 126 -4.65 -6.78 -19.73
N ASP A 127 -4.94 -7.83 -20.52
CA ASP A 127 -3.92 -8.66 -21.16
C ASP A 127 -3.04 -7.86 -22.14
N ASP A 128 -3.65 -6.96 -22.92
CA ASP A 128 -2.92 -6.02 -23.79
C ASP A 128 -2.04 -5.05 -23.00
N SER A 129 -2.59 -4.48 -21.91
CA SER A 129 -1.83 -3.57 -21.03
C SER A 129 -0.62 -4.25 -20.38
N PHE A 130 -0.77 -5.51 -19.94
CA PHE A 130 0.34 -6.30 -19.39
C PHE A 130 1.41 -6.61 -20.45
N LYS A 131 1.01 -6.89 -21.70
CA LYS A 131 1.95 -7.02 -22.83
C LYS A 131 2.71 -5.73 -23.13
N LYS A 132 2.10 -4.58 -22.84
CA LYS A 132 2.69 -3.24 -22.96
C LYS A 132 3.54 -2.83 -21.74
N GLY A 133 3.59 -3.67 -20.71
CA GLY A 133 4.47 -3.47 -19.56
C GLY A 133 3.80 -2.99 -18.28
N ALA A 134 2.47 -3.00 -18.18
CA ALA A 134 1.80 -2.80 -16.90
C ALA A 134 2.16 -3.93 -15.92
N ILE A 135 2.48 -3.58 -14.66
CA ILE A 135 2.90 -4.55 -13.63
C ILE A 135 1.82 -4.87 -12.59
N GLY A 136 0.60 -4.43 -12.82
CA GLY A 136 -0.57 -4.66 -11.99
C GLY A 136 -1.71 -3.74 -12.41
N ILE A 137 -2.76 -3.70 -11.59
CA ILE A 137 -3.93 -2.87 -11.86
C ILE A 137 -4.29 -1.95 -10.69
N LYS A 138 -5.00 -0.85 -11.02
CA LYS A 138 -5.73 0.00 -10.08
C LYS A 138 -7.22 -0.26 -10.19
N VAL A 139 -7.87 -0.38 -9.04
CA VAL A 139 -9.32 -0.23 -8.88
C VAL A 139 -9.57 1.04 -8.10
N TRP A 140 -10.46 1.90 -8.59
CA TRP A 140 -10.73 3.18 -7.96
C TRP A 140 -12.11 3.22 -7.27
N LYS A 141 -12.29 4.19 -6.39
CA LYS A 141 -13.50 4.38 -5.56
C LYS A 141 -14.77 4.73 -6.33
N ASN A 142 -14.69 4.97 -7.66
CA ASN A 142 -15.91 5.04 -8.47
C ASN A 142 -16.76 3.77 -8.31
N ILE A 143 -16.10 2.62 -8.17
CA ILE A 143 -16.74 1.36 -7.77
C ILE A 143 -17.07 1.44 -6.28
N GLY A 144 -18.35 1.41 -5.96
CA GLY A 144 -18.90 1.55 -4.62
C GLY A 144 -19.39 2.96 -4.27
N MET A 145 -18.92 4.01 -4.97
CA MET A 145 -19.26 5.40 -4.63
C MET A 145 -19.86 6.22 -5.77
N VAL A 146 -19.73 5.79 -7.03
CA VAL A 146 -20.22 6.54 -8.20
C VAL A 146 -21.02 5.65 -9.14
N GLU A 147 -20.43 4.52 -9.53
CA GLU A 147 -20.97 3.67 -10.59
C GLU A 147 -22.22 2.92 -10.13
N LYS A 148 -23.23 2.90 -11.01
CA LYS A 148 -24.50 2.22 -10.80
C LYS A 148 -24.84 1.32 -11.99
N ASP A 149 -25.51 0.22 -11.71
CA ASP A 149 -26.08 -0.65 -12.72
C ASP A 149 -27.30 0.01 -13.40
N LYS A 150 -27.84 -0.63 -14.43
CA LYS A 150 -29.06 -0.16 -15.16
C LYS A 150 -30.30 -0.01 -14.27
N ASN A 151 -30.33 -0.57 -13.06
CA ASN A 151 -31.42 -0.44 -12.10
C ASN A 151 -31.17 0.69 -11.09
N GLY A 152 -30.05 1.40 -11.19
CA GLY A 152 -29.65 2.48 -10.29
C GLY A 152 -29.03 2.01 -8.98
N LYS A 153 -28.67 0.71 -8.83
CA LYS A 153 -27.98 0.16 -7.68
C LYS A 153 -26.49 0.42 -7.81
N PHE A 154 -25.84 0.87 -6.73
CA PHE A 154 -24.39 1.00 -6.69
C PHE A 154 -23.69 -0.34 -6.96
N ILE A 155 -22.70 -0.32 -7.83
CA ILE A 155 -21.84 -1.46 -8.14
C ILE A 155 -20.76 -1.55 -7.07
N MET A 156 -20.82 -2.59 -6.24
CA MET A 156 -19.84 -2.82 -5.18
C MET A 156 -18.74 -3.77 -5.67
N ILE A 157 -17.55 -3.66 -5.11
CA ILE A 157 -16.38 -4.43 -5.59
C ILE A 157 -16.50 -5.95 -5.38
N ASP A 158 -17.37 -6.40 -4.51
CA ASP A 158 -17.67 -7.83 -4.28
C ASP A 158 -18.78 -8.39 -5.18
N ASP A 159 -19.27 -7.60 -6.15
CA ASP A 159 -20.23 -8.11 -7.13
C ASP A 159 -19.62 -9.31 -7.88
N PRO A 160 -20.34 -10.45 -7.98
CA PRO A 160 -19.82 -11.66 -8.63
C PRO A 160 -19.34 -11.44 -10.08
N LYS A 161 -19.76 -10.36 -10.72
CA LYS A 161 -19.35 -10.01 -12.06
C LYS A 161 -17.86 -9.63 -12.15
N PHE A 162 -17.24 -9.21 -11.05
CA PHE A 162 -15.79 -8.99 -10.97
C PHE A 162 -14.99 -10.28 -10.77
N ASP A 163 -15.59 -11.35 -10.25
CA ASP A 163 -14.87 -12.57 -9.88
C ASP A 163 -13.99 -13.13 -11.04
N PRO A 164 -14.45 -13.22 -12.32
CA PRO A 164 -13.58 -13.68 -13.39
C PRO A 164 -12.36 -12.79 -13.67
N ILE A 165 -12.45 -11.48 -13.37
CA ILE A 165 -11.33 -10.54 -13.53
C ILE A 165 -10.32 -10.79 -12.41
N PHE A 166 -10.76 -10.92 -11.15
CA PHE A 166 -9.87 -11.22 -10.02
C PHE A 166 -9.26 -12.61 -10.14
N ASP A 167 -10.00 -13.62 -10.58
CA ASP A 167 -9.46 -14.95 -10.90
C ASP A 167 -8.37 -14.92 -11.97
N TYR A 168 -8.54 -14.08 -12.99
CA TYR A 168 -7.55 -13.87 -14.04
C TYR A 168 -6.28 -13.24 -13.48
N LEU A 169 -6.39 -12.23 -12.62
CA LEU A 169 -5.27 -11.54 -11.98
C LEU A 169 -4.53 -12.45 -11.00
N GLU A 170 -5.27 -13.21 -10.18
CA GLU A 170 -4.72 -14.17 -9.23
C GLU A 170 -3.90 -15.25 -9.95
N LYS A 171 -4.44 -15.85 -11.01
CA LYS A 171 -3.74 -16.86 -11.83
C LYS A 171 -2.44 -16.34 -12.46
N ARG A 172 -2.37 -15.04 -12.74
CA ARG A 172 -1.18 -14.38 -13.31
C ARG A 172 -0.27 -13.77 -12.27
N ASN A 173 -0.63 -13.85 -11.00
CA ASN A 173 0.08 -13.19 -9.90
C ASN A 173 0.24 -11.68 -10.13
N MET A 174 -0.79 -11.05 -10.72
CA MET A 174 -0.82 -9.61 -10.97
C MET A 174 -1.41 -8.88 -9.77
N PRO A 175 -0.67 -7.94 -9.15
CA PRO A 175 -1.14 -7.22 -7.97
C PRO A 175 -2.26 -6.23 -8.31
N VAL A 176 -3.13 -6.01 -7.32
CA VAL A 176 -4.22 -5.05 -7.36
C VAL A 176 -3.97 -3.96 -6.33
N CYS A 177 -3.92 -2.71 -6.78
CA CYS A 177 -4.00 -1.52 -5.92
C CYS A 177 -5.47 -1.10 -5.82
N GLY A 178 -6.07 -1.22 -4.65
CA GLY A 178 -7.48 -0.89 -4.43
C GLY A 178 -7.67 0.36 -3.60
N HIS A 179 -8.17 1.45 -4.22
CA HIS A 179 -8.73 2.59 -3.52
C HIS A 179 -10.24 2.35 -3.39
N LEU A 180 -10.64 1.68 -2.33
CA LEU A 180 -12.01 1.23 -2.09
C LEU A 180 -12.56 1.92 -0.83
N GLY A 181 -13.36 2.95 -1.04
CA GLY A 181 -13.85 3.87 -0.01
C GLY A 181 -12.89 5.03 0.27
N GLU A 182 -13.43 6.09 0.86
CA GLU A 182 -12.72 7.28 1.33
C GLU A 182 -12.22 7.08 2.78
N PRO A 183 -11.42 8.01 3.35
CA PRO A 183 -11.12 7.98 4.78
C PRO A 183 -12.41 8.04 5.62
N LYS A 184 -12.40 7.40 6.77
CA LYS A 184 -13.59 7.37 7.66
C LYS A 184 -14.12 8.74 8.00
N ASN A 185 -13.27 9.76 8.02
CA ASN A 185 -13.67 11.17 8.20
C ASN A 185 -14.72 11.62 7.17
N CYS A 186 -14.73 11.05 5.96
CA CYS A 186 -15.70 11.35 4.91
C CYS A 186 -17.17 11.15 5.33
N TRP A 187 -17.44 10.28 6.30
CA TRP A 187 -18.78 10.00 6.84
C TRP A 187 -19.04 10.70 8.19
N LEU A 188 -18.12 11.57 8.66
CA LEU A 188 -18.26 12.29 9.91
C LEU A 188 -18.57 13.76 9.66
N PRO A 189 -19.29 14.46 10.56
CA PRO A 189 -19.40 15.90 10.49
C PRO A 189 -18.01 16.56 10.63
N ILE A 190 -17.80 17.70 9.97
CA ILE A 190 -16.48 18.39 9.86
C ILE A 190 -15.79 18.57 11.22
N GLU A 191 -16.57 18.95 12.25
CA GLU A 191 -16.03 19.20 13.59
C GLU A 191 -15.54 17.94 14.33
N LYS A 192 -15.90 16.74 13.82
CA LYS A 192 -15.44 15.45 14.34
C LYS A 192 -14.28 14.85 13.53
N MET A 193 -13.94 15.43 12.39
CA MET A 193 -12.82 14.96 11.60
C MET A 193 -11.50 15.18 12.33
N THR A 194 -10.60 14.22 12.21
CA THR A 194 -9.39 14.14 13.04
C THR A 194 -8.18 14.87 12.47
N VAL A 195 -8.14 15.11 11.16
CA VAL A 195 -7.04 15.78 10.46
C VAL A 195 -7.53 16.94 9.61
N ASN A 196 -6.72 17.98 9.47
CA ASN A 196 -7.10 19.20 8.76
C ASN A 196 -7.12 19.00 7.23
N ASN A 197 -6.32 18.07 6.72
CA ASN A 197 -6.35 17.71 5.32
C ASN A 197 -7.76 17.27 4.89
N ASP A 198 -8.38 16.34 5.62
CA ASP A 198 -9.73 15.86 5.32
C ASP A 198 -10.78 16.95 5.50
N LYS A 199 -10.68 17.76 6.58
CA LYS A 199 -11.58 18.91 6.80
C LYS A 199 -11.57 19.85 5.62
N LYS A 200 -10.37 20.20 5.12
CA LYS A 200 -10.21 21.08 3.97
C LYS A 200 -10.80 20.45 2.72
N TYR A 201 -10.38 19.21 2.40
CA TYR A 201 -10.81 18.51 1.20
C TYR A 201 -12.32 18.39 1.11
N PHE A 202 -12.98 17.88 2.15
CA PHE A 202 -14.43 17.69 2.13
C PHE A 202 -15.24 18.98 2.26
N THR A 203 -14.63 20.06 2.74
CA THR A 203 -15.24 21.39 2.69
C THR A 203 -15.20 21.98 1.27
N GLU A 204 -14.11 21.78 0.56
CA GLU A 204 -13.90 22.24 -0.82
C GLU A 204 -14.61 21.37 -1.87
N HIS A 205 -14.87 20.09 -1.53
CA HIS A 205 -15.46 19.09 -2.42
C HIS A 205 -16.68 18.40 -1.79
N PRO A 206 -17.80 19.15 -1.59
CA PRO A 206 -18.99 18.59 -0.94
C PRO A 206 -19.62 17.43 -1.71
N GLU A 207 -19.38 17.32 -3.02
CA GLU A 207 -19.82 16.21 -3.87
C GLU A 207 -19.17 14.86 -3.49
N TYR A 208 -18.00 14.88 -2.84
CA TYR A 208 -17.32 13.69 -2.31
C TYR A 208 -17.52 13.50 -0.81
N TYR A 209 -18.23 14.41 -0.14
CA TYR A 209 -18.43 14.37 1.30
C TYR A 209 -19.64 13.52 1.66
N MET A 210 -19.41 12.24 1.91
CA MET A 210 -20.48 11.24 2.10
C MET A 210 -21.39 11.50 3.30
N PHE A 211 -20.94 12.27 4.30
CA PHE A 211 -21.82 12.72 5.37
C PHE A 211 -23.04 13.51 4.86
N LEU A 212 -22.91 14.19 3.73
CA LEU A 212 -24.00 14.91 3.06
C LEU A 212 -24.85 14.04 2.13
N HIS A 213 -24.45 12.80 1.91
CA HIS A 213 -25.05 11.87 0.92
C HIS A 213 -25.44 10.54 1.60
N PRO A 214 -26.43 10.55 2.53
CA PRO A 214 -26.82 9.35 3.27
C PRO A 214 -27.44 8.25 2.40
N GLU A 215 -27.77 8.54 1.14
CA GLU A 215 -28.27 7.60 0.14
C GLU A 215 -27.15 6.76 -0.51
N TYR A 216 -25.88 7.09 -0.27
CA TYR A 216 -24.72 6.35 -0.74
C TYR A 216 -24.38 5.22 0.25
N PRO A 217 -23.68 4.14 -0.21
CA PRO A 217 -23.20 3.10 0.67
C PRO A 217 -22.37 3.67 1.84
N SER A 218 -22.57 3.12 3.02
CA SER A 218 -21.85 3.54 4.23
C SER A 218 -20.36 3.19 4.15
N TYR A 219 -19.56 3.77 5.06
CA TYR A 219 -18.15 3.37 5.24
C TYR A 219 -18.03 1.85 5.47
N GLU A 220 -18.86 1.31 6.34
CA GLU A 220 -18.90 -0.10 6.69
C GLU A 220 -19.25 -0.98 5.48
N ASP A 221 -20.14 -0.54 4.59
CA ASP A 221 -20.48 -1.25 3.35
C ASP A 221 -19.26 -1.31 2.40
N GLN A 222 -18.50 -0.20 2.28
CA GLN A 222 -17.29 -0.16 1.45
C GLN A 222 -16.24 -1.16 1.95
N ILE A 223 -15.97 -1.13 3.27
CA ILE A 223 -14.99 -2.04 3.88
C ILE A 223 -15.45 -3.49 3.80
N ALA A 224 -16.74 -3.75 4.04
CA ALA A 224 -17.31 -5.10 3.94
C ALA A 224 -17.23 -5.66 2.51
N ALA A 225 -17.53 -4.86 1.50
CA ALA A 225 -17.41 -5.27 0.10
C ALA A 225 -15.97 -5.61 -0.28
N ARG A 226 -14.98 -4.77 0.10
CA ARG A 226 -13.57 -5.07 -0.07
C ARG A 226 -13.17 -6.38 0.61
N ASP A 227 -13.55 -6.55 1.86
CA ASP A 227 -13.21 -7.74 2.63
C ASP A 227 -13.87 -9.00 2.07
N ASN A 228 -15.10 -8.90 1.53
CA ASN A 228 -15.76 -10.01 0.84
C ASN A 228 -15.01 -10.39 -0.44
N MET A 229 -14.59 -9.42 -1.24
CA MET A 229 -13.76 -9.66 -2.42
C MET A 229 -12.46 -10.38 -2.03
N LEU A 230 -11.75 -9.92 -0.98
CA LEU A 230 -10.52 -10.57 -0.51
C LEU A 230 -10.75 -12.00 0.03
N ARG A 231 -11.89 -12.28 0.65
CA ARG A 231 -12.25 -13.66 1.09
C ARG A 231 -12.53 -14.59 -0.09
N LYS A 232 -13.10 -14.09 -1.18
CA LYS A 232 -13.34 -14.85 -2.41
C LYS A 232 -12.04 -15.13 -3.17
N HIS A 233 -11.07 -14.22 -3.10
CA HIS A 233 -9.80 -14.29 -3.83
C HIS A 233 -8.61 -14.25 -2.85
N PRO A 234 -8.40 -15.31 -2.04
CA PRO A 234 -7.44 -15.30 -0.93
C PRO A 234 -5.97 -15.26 -1.35
N ASN A 235 -5.66 -15.62 -2.60
CA ASN A 235 -4.29 -15.55 -3.14
C ASN A 235 -4.02 -14.26 -3.93
N LEU A 236 -5.00 -13.38 -4.06
CA LEU A 236 -4.82 -12.11 -4.74
C LEU A 236 -3.83 -11.23 -3.98
N HIS A 237 -2.77 -10.78 -4.63
CA HIS A 237 -1.87 -9.78 -4.07
C HIS A 237 -2.57 -8.42 -4.09
N PHE A 238 -3.01 -7.98 -2.93
CA PHE A 238 -3.80 -6.76 -2.80
C PHE A 238 -3.05 -5.69 -2.00
N MET A 239 -2.92 -4.51 -2.56
CA MET A 239 -2.48 -3.31 -1.86
C MET A 239 -3.69 -2.40 -1.65
N GLY A 240 -4.09 -2.20 -0.39
CA GLY A 240 -5.06 -1.19 -0.02
C GLY A 240 -4.42 0.19 -0.13
N ALA A 241 -4.81 0.98 -1.13
CA ALA A 241 -4.38 2.36 -1.24
C ALA A 241 -4.82 3.17 -0.01
N HIS A 242 -4.04 4.18 0.37
CA HIS A 242 -4.42 5.11 1.44
C HIS A 242 -4.65 4.41 2.80
N LEU A 243 -3.69 3.56 3.21
CA LEU A 243 -3.81 2.68 4.38
C LEU A 243 -5.04 1.75 4.31
N GLY A 244 -5.50 1.46 3.08
CA GLY A 244 -6.67 0.61 2.83
C GLY A 244 -7.97 1.20 3.35
N SER A 245 -8.10 2.53 3.44
CA SER A 245 -9.22 3.23 4.08
C SER A 245 -9.45 2.83 5.55
N LEU A 246 -8.39 2.35 6.23
CA LEU A 246 -8.35 2.02 7.67
C LEU A 246 -7.45 3.00 8.44
N GLU A 247 -7.15 4.14 7.86
CA GLU A 247 -6.20 5.16 8.31
C GLU A 247 -6.48 5.68 9.72
N TRP A 248 -7.73 5.59 10.15
CA TRP A 248 -8.20 6.10 11.43
C TRP A 248 -7.74 5.29 12.64
N SER A 249 -7.25 4.04 12.46
CA SER A 249 -6.80 3.18 13.55
C SER A 249 -5.77 2.14 13.12
N VAL A 250 -4.55 2.24 13.66
CA VAL A 250 -3.52 1.19 13.48
C VAL A 250 -3.95 -0.17 14.07
N ASP A 251 -4.82 -0.17 15.09
CA ASP A 251 -5.35 -1.42 15.66
C ASP A 251 -6.31 -2.11 14.67
N GLU A 252 -7.12 -1.33 13.96
CA GLU A 252 -8.04 -1.86 12.95
C GLU A 252 -7.28 -2.36 11.72
N LEU A 253 -6.28 -1.60 11.27
CA LEU A 253 -5.40 -2.02 10.19
C LEU A 253 -4.64 -3.32 10.55
N ALA A 254 -4.19 -3.44 11.81
CA ALA A 254 -3.54 -4.66 12.31
C ALA A 254 -4.45 -5.89 12.21
N LYS A 255 -5.73 -5.77 12.60
CA LYS A 255 -6.72 -6.85 12.46
C LYS A 255 -6.90 -7.30 11.01
N HIS A 256 -6.93 -6.35 10.07
CA HIS A 256 -7.05 -6.67 8.65
C HIS A 256 -5.80 -7.35 8.09
N PHE A 257 -4.60 -6.94 8.52
CA PHE A 257 -3.37 -7.64 8.18
C PHE A 257 -3.34 -9.08 8.71
N ASP A 258 -3.83 -9.30 9.93
CA ASP A 258 -3.91 -10.65 10.52
C ASP A 258 -5.00 -11.50 9.81
N MET A 259 -6.08 -10.88 9.31
CA MET A 259 -7.17 -11.53 8.59
C MET A 259 -6.81 -11.88 7.13
N PHE A 260 -6.04 -11.00 6.46
CA PHE A 260 -5.72 -11.11 5.04
C PHE A 260 -4.21 -11.19 4.81
N PRO A 261 -3.60 -12.41 4.80
CA PRO A 261 -2.16 -12.57 4.64
C PRO A 261 -1.57 -11.96 3.37
N ASN A 262 -2.35 -11.86 2.29
CA ASN A 262 -1.93 -11.32 1.01
C ASN A 262 -2.35 -9.84 0.81
N MET A 263 -2.68 -9.12 1.90
CA MET A 263 -2.94 -7.69 1.88
C MET A 263 -1.72 -6.91 2.35
N THR A 264 -1.39 -5.84 1.66
CA THR A 264 -0.46 -4.77 2.05
C THR A 264 -1.16 -3.42 1.90
N VAL A 265 -0.55 -2.34 2.36
CA VAL A 265 -1.08 -0.99 2.18
C VAL A 265 0.02 -0.02 1.77
N ASP A 266 -0.35 1.04 1.06
CA ASP A 266 0.50 2.22 0.94
C ASP A 266 0.13 3.29 1.99
N MET A 267 1.00 4.29 2.13
CA MET A 267 0.82 5.42 3.05
C MET A 267 0.25 6.67 2.35
N ALA A 268 -0.02 6.58 1.05
CA ALA A 268 -0.34 7.68 0.17
C ALA A 268 -1.43 8.59 0.75
N ALA A 269 -1.16 9.89 0.82
CA ALA A 269 -2.03 10.94 1.33
C ALA A 269 -2.58 10.70 2.76
N ARG A 270 -2.03 9.75 3.54
CA ARG A 270 -2.53 9.38 4.87
C ARG A 270 -1.48 9.37 5.97
N THR A 271 -0.25 9.83 5.71
CA THR A 271 0.79 9.99 6.74
C THR A 271 0.29 10.85 7.91
N CYS A 272 -0.50 11.89 7.65
CA CYS A 272 -1.09 12.75 8.66
C CYS A 272 -2.00 12.01 9.68
N HIS A 273 -2.69 10.95 9.27
CA HIS A 273 -3.47 10.14 10.20
C HIS A 273 -2.59 9.32 11.16
N ILE A 274 -1.43 8.88 10.68
CA ILE A 274 -0.41 8.21 11.52
C ILE A 274 0.23 9.23 12.48
N GLU A 275 0.57 10.42 12.00
CA GLU A 275 1.05 11.55 12.82
C GLU A 275 0.05 11.85 13.93
N LYS A 276 -1.25 11.93 13.60
CA LYS A 276 -2.32 12.17 14.57
C LYS A 276 -2.45 11.09 15.63
N GLN A 277 -2.36 9.82 15.23
CA GLN A 277 -2.41 8.70 16.18
C GLN A 277 -1.16 8.66 17.06
N SER A 278 0.02 9.03 16.52
CA SER A 278 1.26 9.10 17.32
C SER A 278 1.23 10.18 18.39
N GLN A 279 0.42 11.26 18.25
CA GLN A 279 0.18 12.23 19.32
C GLN A 279 -0.52 11.60 20.53
N ALA A 280 -1.45 10.68 20.28
CA ALA A 280 -2.23 10.03 21.33
C ALA A 280 -1.45 8.87 22.00
N ASP A 281 -0.78 8.06 21.18
CA ASP A 281 0.00 6.90 21.66
C ASP A 281 1.15 6.59 20.69
N TRP A 282 2.27 7.26 20.91
CA TRP A 282 3.46 7.08 20.07
C TRP A 282 3.97 5.64 20.06
N GLN A 283 4.00 4.99 21.26
CA GLN A 283 4.53 3.63 21.37
C GLN A 283 3.71 2.62 20.58
N LYS A 284 2.38 2.72 20.63
CA LYS A 284 1.48 1.87 19.86
C LYS A 284 1.75 1.98 18.36
N VAL A 285 1.85 3.22 17.86
CA VAL A 285 2.12 3.47 16.43
C VAL A 285 3.50 2.93 16.04
N HIS A 286 4.52 3.20 16.83
CA HIS A 286 5.88 2.67 16.61
C HIS A 286 5.87 1.13 16.56
N ASP A 287 5.26 0.46 17.54
CA ASP A 287 5.22 -1.00 17.62
C ASP A 287 4.41 -1.62 16.49
N PHE A 288 3.34 -0.94 16.02
CA PHE A 288 2.61 -1.33 14.83
C PHE A 288 3.52 -1.37 13.60
N PHE A 289 4.31 -0.32 13.35
CA PHE A 289 5.25 -0.27 12.23
C PHE A 289 6.34 -1.34 12.34
N ILE A 290 6.83 -1.62 13.54
CA ILE A 290 7.80 -2.71 13.78
C ILE A 290 7.17 -4.08 13.48
N LYS A 291 5.95 -4.34 13.98
CA LYS A 291 5.28 -5.64 13.81
C LYS A 291 4.91 -5.91 12.35
N TYR A 292 4.38 -4.90 11.67
CA TYR A 292 3.85 -5.04 10.31
C TYR A 292 4.75 -4.45 9.23
N GLN A 293 6.03 -4.30 9.52
CA GLN A 293 7.04 -3.70 8.64
C GLN A 293 7.13 -4.30 7.22
N ASP A 294 6.67 -5.53 7.03
CA ASP A 294 6.67 -6.24 5.74
C ASP A 294 5.37 -6.02 4.92
N ARG A 295 4.46 -5.20 5.44
CA ARG A 295 3.10 -5.00 4.91
C ARG A 295 2.78 -3.52 4.59
N ILE A 296 3.70 -2.60 4.85
CA ILE A 296 3.55 -1.16 4.67
C ILE A 296 4.51 -0.73 3.57
N ILE A 297 4.02 0.02 2.59
CA ILE A 297 4.82 0.52 1.46
C ILE A 297 4.69 2.04 1.42
N TYR A 298 5.78 2.72 1.10
CA TYR A 298 5.78 4.17 0.93
C TYR A 298 5.08 4.58 -0.36
N GLY A 299 4.21 5.57 -0.29
CA GLY A 299 3.53 6.21 -1.40
C GLY A 299 3.02 7.59 -0.99
N THR A 300 2.88 8.50 -1.93
CA THR A 300 2.49 9.90 -1.66
C THR A 300 1.10 10.29 -2.17
N ASP A 301 0.63 9.73 -3.28
CA ASP A 301 -0.50 10.19 -4.08
C ASP A 301 -0.23 11.51 -4.84
N GLU A 302 1.05 11.89 -4.93
CA GLU A 302 1.47 13.07 -5.67
C GLU A 302 1.54 12.79 -7.17
N GLY A 303 1.49 13.85 -7.98
CA GLY A 303 1.49 13.64 -9.41
C GLY A 303 1.81 14.87 -10.26
N ASP A 304 1.89 14.61 -11.56
CA ASP A 304 2.01 15.59 -12.62
C ASP A 304 0.99 15.27 -13.72
N PHE A 305 -0.14 15.98 -13.67
CA PHE A 305 -1.30 15.78 -14.55
C PHE A 305 -2.00 17.11 -14.83
N ASP A 306 -2.93 17.15 -15.79
CA ASP A 306 -3.72 18.34 -16.06
C ASP A 306 -4.50 18.77 -14.82
N GLY A 307 -4.30 20.03 -14.40
CA GLY A 307 -4.85 20.56 -13.15
C GLY A 307 -3.88 20.52 -11.96
N ALA A 308 -2.75 19.82 -12.06
CA ALA A 308 -1.65 19.94 -11.10
C ALA A 308 -0.87 21.26 -11.27
N GLU A 309 0.11 21.54 -10.37
CA GLU A 309 0.96 22.72 -10.45
C GLU A 309 1.69 22.77 -11.80
N ALA A 310 1.41 23.83 -12.57
CA ALA A 310 1.96 24.00 -13.90
C ALA A 310 3.40 24.53 -13.90
N ASP A 311 3.82 25.23 -12.83
CA ASP A 311 5.18 25.72 -12.66
C ASP A 311 6.10 24.53 -12.24
N PRO A 312 7.07 24.15 -13.10
CA PRO A 312 7.94 23.01 -12.82
C PRO A 312 8.71 23.11 -11.49
N LEU A 313 9.15 24.31 -11.11
CA LEU A 313 9.92 24.50 -9.89
C LEU A 313 9.03 24.33 -8.65
N LYS A 314 7.83 24.90 -8.67
CA LYS A 314 6.89 24.75 -7.56
C LYS A 314 6.41 23.31 -7.40
N LEU A 315 6.17 22.59 -8.50
CA LEU A 315 5.86 21.17 -8.46
C LEU A 315 6.99 20.38 -7.77
N GLN A 316 8.23 20.60 -8.19
CA GLN A 316 9.38 19.91 -7.59
C GLN A 316 9.54 20.27 -6.11
N GLU A 317 9.39 21.54 -5.74
CA GLU A 317 9.47 22.00 -4.34
C GLU A 317 8.37 21.33 -3.48
N ALA A 318 7.15 21.27 -3.98
CA ALA A 318 6.02 20.67 -3.26
C ALA A 318 6.22 19.16 -3.03
N VAL A 319 6.54 18.41 -4.08
CA VAL A 319 6.78 16.97 -4.01
C VAL A 319 7.98 16.65 -3.11
N GLN A 320 9.10 17.37 -3.28
CA GLN A 320 10.27 17.16 -2.45
C GLN A 320 10.02 17.48 -0.97
N ALA A 321 9.22 18.50 -0.67
CA ALA A 321 8.86 18.85 0.69
C ALA A 321 8.09 17.71 1.38
N ILE A 322 7.19 17.04 0.66
CA ILE A 322 6.44 15.87 1.16
C ILE A 322 7.41 14.71 1.41
N TRP A 323 8.24 14.34 0.44
CA TRP A 323 9.23 13.26 0.60
C TRP A 323 10.16 13.48 1.79
N LEU A 324 10.65 14.71 1.98
CA LEU A 324 11.56 15.05 3.08
C LEU A 324 10.85 15.06 4.44
N ARG A 325 9.60 15.53 4.50
CA ARG A 325 8.76 15.50 5.70
C ARG A 325 8.50 14.08 6.15
N ASP A 326 8.05 13.22 5.23
CA ASP A 326 7.73 11.83 5.51
C ASP A 326 8.99 11.03 5.89
N TRP A 327 10.13 11.27 5.20
CA TRP A 327 11.42 10.72 5.58
C TRP A 327 11.78 11.11 7.02
N LYS A 328 11.67 12.40 7.35
CA LYS A 328 11.97 12.90 8.68
C LYS A 328 11.06 12.28 9.74
N PHE A 329 9.77 12.17 9.47
CA PHE A 329 8.81 11.55 10.39
C PHE A 329 9.15 10.08 10.68
N LEU A 330 9.51 9.32 9.66
CA LEU A 330 9.80 7.89 9.82
C LEU A 330 11.19 7.62 10.42
N THR A 331 12.20 8.49 10.16
CA THR A 331 13.61 8.22 10.49
C THR A 331 14.12 8.90 11.76
N THR A 332 13.46 9.97 12.23
CA THR A 332 13.93 10.73 13.42
C THR A 332 12.95 10.63 14.58
N ASP A 333 13.38 11.02 15.78
CA ASP A 333 12.54 11.22 16.96
C ASP A 333 12.34 12.70 17.31
N GLU A 334 12.53 13.58 16.31
CA GLU A 334 12.32 14.99 16.47
C GLU A 334 10.84 15.34 16.68
N THR A 335 10.62 16.44 17.39
CA THR A 335 9.30 17.04 17.47
C THR A 335 9.02 17.80 16.16
N MET A 336 7.89 17.50 15.55
CA MET A 336 7.47 18.02 14.25
C MET A 336 6.09 18.68 14.35
N THR A 337 5.78 19.50 13.36
CA THR A 337 4.45 20.07 13.11
C THR A 337 4.14 19.99 11.63
N SER A 338 2.87 19.87 11.29
CA SER A 338 2.37 20.02 9.92
C SER A 338 1.06 20.83 9.94
N TRP A 339 0.67 21.37 8.79
CA TRP A 339 -0.63 22.03 8.67
C TRP A 339 -1.80 21.02 8.72
N GLU A 340 -1.50 19.75 8.44
CA GLU A 340 -2.48 18.67 8.35
C GLU A 340 -2.95 18.17 9.72
N VAL A 341 -2.16 18.42 10.78
CA VAL A 341 -2.44 17.94 12.14
C VAL A 341 -2.24 19.04 13.17
N ASP A 342 -3.27 19.29 13.96
CA ASP A 342 -3.17 20.27 15.05
C ASP A 342 -2.21 19.81 16.15
N GLY A 343 -1.29 20.70 16.55
CA GLY A 343 -0.32 20.44 17.61
C GLY A 343 0.95 19.75 17.13
N ASN A 344 1.79 19.39 18.09
CA ASN A 344 3.07 18.74 17.84
C ASN A 344 2.93 17.21 17.84
N PHE A 345 3.70 16.55 17.00
CA PHE A 345 3.88 15.10 17.02
C PHE A 345 5.38 14.74 16.99
N LYS A 346 5.69 13.51 17.36
CA LYS A 346 7.06 13.02 17.40
C LYS A 346 7.30 12.05 16.26
N GLY A 347 8.44 12.16 15.59
CA GLY A 347 8.86 11.21 14.59
C GLY A 347 9.03 9.80 15.15
N LEU A 348 8.87 8.78 14.32
CA LEU A 348 8.82 7.38 14.74
C LEU A 348 10.21 6.75 14.97
N LYS A 349 11.28 7.33 14.42
CA LYS A 349 12.66 6.80 14.55
C LYS A 349 12.74 5.29 14.31
N LEU A 350 12.19 4.85 13.20
CA LEU A 350 12.19 3.44 12.83
C LEU A 350 13.63 2.96 12.52
N PRO A 351 13.99 1.72 12.85
CA PRO A 351 15.27 1.14 12.48
C PRO A 351 15.51 1.17 10.97
N LYS A 352 16.77 1.30 10.56
CA LYS A 352 17.15 1.38 9.13
C LYS A 352 16.59 0.20 8.30
N GLU A 353 16.61 -1.00 8.84
CA GLU A 353 16.05 -2.18 8.17
C GLU A 353 14.54 -2.05 7.88
N VAL A 354 13.79 -1.40 8.79
CA VAL A 354 12.35 -1.12 8.61
C VAL A 354 12.14 -0.04 7.55
N ILE A 355 12.96 1.01 7.57
CA ILE A 355 12.95 2.06 6.56
C ILE A 355 13.23 1.49 5.16
N GLU A 356 14.24 0.63 5.03
CA GLU A 356 14.55 -0.05 3.76
C GLU A 356 13.39 -0.92 3.26
N LYS A 357 12.62 -1.53 4.16
CA LYS A 357 11.43 -2.28 3.78
C LYS A 357 10.32 -1.37 3.28
N ILE A 358 9.99 -0.34 4.05
CA ILE A 358 8.89 0.59 3.72
C ILE A 358 9.16 1.33 2.42
N PHE A 359 10.37 1.86 2.24
CA PHE A 359 10.71 2.67 1.07
C PHE A 359 11.14 1.86 -0.16
N TYR A 360 11.49 0.58 -0.01
CA TYR A 360 12.03 -0.15 -1.16
C TYR A 360 11.63 -1.64 -1.20
N LYS A 361 12.04 -2.43 -0.21
CA LYS A 361 11.99 -3.89 -0.30
C LYS A 361 10.57 -4.44 -0.45
N ASN A 362 9.59 -3.81 0.22
CA ASN A 362 8.20 -4.23 0.14
C ASN A 362 7.61 -3.93 -1.25
N ALA A 363 7.92 -2.76 -1.84
CA ALA A 363 7.47 -2.45 -3.19
C ALA A 363 7.97 -3.51 -4.18
N VAL A 364 9.26 -3.82 -4.17
CA VAL A 364 9.86 -4.87 -5.04
C VAL A 364 9.24 -6.24 -4.81
N LYS A 365 8.92 -6.58 -3.56
CA LYS A 365 8.29 -7.87 -3.20
C LYS A 365 6.85 -7.97 -3.69
N TRP A 366 6.06 -6.92 -3.50
CA TRP A 366 4.62 -6.92 -3.76
C TRP A 366 4.25 -6.56 -5.20
N PHE A 367 5.12 -5.82 -5.88
CA PHE A 367 4.98 -5.43 -7.30
C PHE A 367 6.21 -5.89 -8.08
N PRO A 368 6.29 -7.17 -8.43
CA PRO A 368 7.42 -7.68 -9.20
C PRO A 368 7.57 -6.90 -10.51
N GLY A 369 8.74 -6.31 -10.72
CA GLY A 369 9.05 -5.52 -11.90
C GLY A 369 9.16 -4.01 -11.67
N VAL A 370 8.80 -3.52 -10.46
CA VAL A 370 8.97 -2.11 -10.09
C VAL A 370 10.44 -1.71 -9.88
#